data_b1a1427202340d484d54cc1f5463bb63
#
_entry.id   b1a1427202340d484d54cc1f5463bb63
#
_cell.length_a   1.000
_cell.length_b   1.000
_cell.length_c   1.000
_cell.angle_alpha   90.00
_cell.angle_beta   90.00
_cell.angle_gamma   90.00
#
_symmetry.space_group_name_H-M   'P 1'
#
loop_
_entity.id
_entity.type
_entity.pdbx_description
1 polymer ?
#
loop_
_entity_poly.entity_id
_entity_poly.type
_entity_poly.pdbx_seq_one_letter_code
_entity_poly.pdbx_strand_id
1 'polypeptide(L)'
;MRKLLLFCAALFSLPAAYGQRAHFGVRAGFTVSDLIIDGRGFDTHNRYSNSSRVEYVTDRLYTGHVGFLVEIPLAKKFYLEPGAQLTFLGTEYRNVKHFYGRDSDYSRDYYYEGDKVHITQLNLPLWFKFNAVAGLRPKVGAYVGYLASVRERRRGTSSKIEGRYLNSDFDFGLGAGVEYHFRTGFFLDTNINIGLANLSARGEVQNIFLQTGVGYKF
;
A
#
# COMPACT_ATOMS: atom_id res chain seq x y z
N MET A 1 -20.37 11.26 0.68
CA MET A 1 -20.52 10.56 1.96
C MET A 1 -21.73 9.59 2.00
N ARG A 2 -22.97 10.00 1.67
CA ARG A 2 -24.16 9.10 1.68
C ARG A 2 -24.00 7.84 0.80
N LYS A 3 -23.42 7.95 -0.41
CA LYS A 3 -23.22 6.80 -1.32
C LYS A 3 -22.20 5.78 -0.81
N LEU A 4 -21.17 6.24 -0.09
CA LEU A 4 -20.17 5.37 0.54
C LEU A 4 -20.76 4.59 1.72
N LEU A 5 -21.58 5.26 2.55
CA LEU A 5 -22.30 4.62 3.65
C LEU A 5 -23.28 3.55 3.15
N LEU A 6 -23.98 3.80 2.04
CA LEU A 6 -24.88 2.81 1.42
C LEU A 6 -24.12 1.62 0.85
N PHE A 7 -22.93 1.83 0.26
CA PHE A 7 -22.07 0.77 -0.24
C PHE A 7 -21.52 -0.10 0.91
N CYS A 8 -21.07 0.52 2.00
CA CYS A 8 -20.66 -0.20 3.21
C CYS A 8 -21.83 -0.99 3.83
N ALA A 9 -23.02 -0.38 3.95
CA ALA A 9 -24.21 -1.05 4.46
C ALA A 9 -24.63 -2.25 3.59
N ALA A 10 -24.53 -2.14 2.27
CA ALA A 10 -24.81 -3.23 1.33
C ALA A 10 -23.80 -4.38 1.47
N LEU A 11 -22.50 -4.10 1.70
CA LEU A 11 -21.48 -5.13 1.96
C LEU A 11 -21.75 -5.87 3.28
N PHE A 12 -22.24 -5.20 4.30
CA PHE A 12 -22.58 -5.85 5.60
C PHE A 12 -23.93 -6.60 5.57
N SER A 13 -24.80 -6.34 4.61
CA SER A 13 -26.07 -7.07 4.46
C SER A 13 -25.95 -8.38 3.68
N LEU A 14 -24.88 -8.58 2.91
CA LEU A 14 -24.66 -9.80 2.12
C LEU A 14 -24.59 -11.09 2.96
N PRO A 15 -23.95 -11.14 4.15
CA PRO A 15 -23.91 -12.36 4.98
C PRO A 15 -25.29 -12.79 5.48
N ALA A 16 -26.16 -11.83 5.79
CA ALA A 16 -27.50 -12.11 6.32
C ALA A 16 -28.43 -12.75 5.27
N ALA A 17 -28.20 -12.47 3.97
CA ALA A 17 -29.02 -12.99 2.89
C ALA A 17 -28.73 -14.46 2.52
N TYR A 18 -27.51 -14.96 2.83
CA TYR A 18 -27.08 -16.31 2.43
C TYR A 18 -27.01 -17.34 3.56
N GLY A 19 -27.38 -16.98 4.80
CA GLY A 19 -27.37 -17.90 5.95
C GLY A 19 -25.96 -18.45 6.30
N GLN A 20 -24.90 -17.88 5.73
CA GLN A 20 -23.53 -18.31 5.95
C GLN A 20 -22.91 -17.48 7.08
N ARG A 21 -22.22 -18.17 8.01
CA ARG A 21 -21.57 -17.49 9.14
C ARG A 21 -20.34 -16.71 8.64
N ALA A 22 -20.40 -15.38 8.69
CA ALA A 22 -19.22 -14.54 8.49
C ALA A 22 -18.30 -14.68 9.72
N HIS A 23 -17.00 -14.76 9.48
CA HIS A 23 -15.97 -14.76 10.53
C HIS A 23 -15.30 -13.41 10.59
N PHE A 24 -15.32 -12.79 11.75
CA PHE A 24 -14.59 -11.55 12.01
C PHE A 24 -13.15 -11.87 12.41
N GLY A 25 -12.25 -10.95 12.15
CA GLY A 25 -10.86 -11.14 12.54
C GLY A 25 -10.07 -9.84 12.56
N VAL A 26 -8.86 -9.98 13.07
CA VAL A 26 -7.86 -8.91 13.12
C VAL A 26 -6.56 -9.39 12.49
N ARG A 27 -5.78 -8.47 11.95
CA ARG A 27 -4.42 -8.74 11.46
C ARG A 27 -3.47 -7.63 11.84
N ALA A 28 -2.20 -7.96 12.01
CA ALA A 28 -1.12 -7.01 12.18
C ALA A 28 0.18 -7.61 11.64
N GLY A 29 1.10 -6.74 11.22
CA GLY A 29 2.37 -7.22 10.68
C GLY A 29 3.27 -6.11 10.18
N PHE A 30 4.30 -6.54 9.47
CA PHE A 30 5.30 -5.68 8.85
C PHE A 30 4.90 -5.34 7.42
N THR A 31 5.27 -4.13 7.03
CA THR A 31 5.10 -3.61 5.67
C THR A 31 6.46 -3.14 5.17
N VAL A 32 6.85 -3.61 4.00
CA VAL A 32 8.02 -3.13 3.25
C VAL A 32 7.48 -2.39 2.04
N SER A 33 7.74 -1.10 1.94
CA SER A 33 7.18 -0.27 0.86
C SER A 33 8.25 0.51 0.13
N ASP A 34 7.94 0.87 -1.11
CA ASP A 34 8.71 1.78 -1.95
C ASP A 34 7.75 2.54 -2.87
N LEU A 35 8.29 3.52 -3.59
CA LEU A 35 7.58 4.28 -4.60
C LEU A 35 8.10 3.92 -6.00
N ILE A 36 7.20 3.63 -6.91
CA ILE A 36 7.50 3.51 -8.35
C ILE A 36 7.42 4.91 -8.93
N ILE A 37 8.55 5.43 -9.43
CA ILE A 37 8.65 6.77 -9.99
C ILE A 37 8.88 6.67 -11.50
N ASP A 38 8.06 7.37 -12.31
CA ASP A 38 8.12 7.40 -13.78
C ASP A 38 8.17 5.97 -14.43
N GLY A 39 7.36 5.03 -13.90
CA GLY A 39 7.22 3.67 -14.42
C GLY A 39 8.40 2.74 -14.16
N ARG A 40 9.39 3.16 -13.38
CA ARG A 40 10.55 2.36 -12.97
C ARG A 40 10.53 2.18 -11.47
N GLY A 41 10.27 0.96 -11.02
CA GLY A 41 10.38 0.55 -9.62
C GLY A 41 11.79 0.08 -9.31
N PHE A 42 12.20 0.29 -8.08
CA PHE A 42 13.44 -0.22 -7.47
C PHE A 42 14.73 0.16 -8.22
N ASP A 43 15.45 1.10 -7.72
CA ASP A 43 16.85 1.47 -7.76
C ASP A 43 17.20 2.89 -8.29
N THR A 44 17.09 3.22 -9.55
CA THR A 44 17.60 4.52 -10.03
C THR A 44 16.64 5.13 -11.04
N HIS A 45 16.16 6.32 -10.74
CA HIS A 45 15.24 7.06 -11.61
C HIS A 45 15.91 8.29 -12.19
N ASN A 46 15.96 8.37 -13.51
CA ASN A 46 16.48 9.52 -14.24
C ASN A 46 15.33 10.28 -14.88
N ARG A 47 15.06 11.49 -14.42
CA ARG A 47 14.15 12.42 -15.06
C ARG A 47 14.90 13.43 -15.90
N TYR A 48 14.62 13.45 -17.20
CA TYR A 48 15.20 14.41 -18.13
C TYR A 48 14.23 15.54 -18.39
N SER A 49 14.69 16.77 -18.24
CA SER A 49 14.06 17.98 -18.76
C SER A 49 15.04 18.62 -19.74
N ASN A 50 14.56 19.53 -20.63
CA ASN A 50 15.38 20.16 -21.68
C ASN A 50 16.68 20.82 -21.19
N SER A 51 16.80 21.08 -19.88
CA SER A 51 17.97 21.76 -19.28
C SER A 51 18.46 21.14 -17.98
N SER A 52 17.86 20.01 -17.49
CA SER A 52 18.31 19.40 -16.23
C SER A 52 17.96 17.92 -16.18
N ARG A 53 18.83 17.14 -15.55
CA ARG A 53 18.63 15.71 -15.21
C ARG A 53 18.52 15.58 -13.71
N VAL A 54 17.50 14.86 -13.22
CA VAL A 54 17.37 14.51 -11.80
C VAL A 54 17.48 13.00 -11.67
N GLU A 55 18.42 12.55 -10.87
CA GLU A 55 18.61 11.15 -10.54
C GLU A 55 18.16 10.89 -9.11
N TYR A 56 17.21 9.97 -8.93
CA TYR A 56 16.70 9.54 -7.64
C TYR A 56 17.21 8.13 -7.35
N VAL A 57 17.79 7.93 -6.18
CA VAL A 57 18.08 6.61 -5.62
C VAL A 57 17.23 6.46 -4.36
N THR A 58 16.25 5.58 -4.42
CA THR A 58 15.36 5.28 -3.29
C THR A 58 15.71 3.94 -2.66
N ASP A 59 15.34 3.76 -1.41
CA ASP A 59 15.46 2.51 -0.67
C ASP A 59 14.11 2.18 -0.01
N ARG A 60 13.96 0.93 0.38
CA ARG A 60 12.74 0.41 0.98
C ARG A 60 12.52 0.98 2.38
N LEU A 61 11.29 1.36 2.68
CA LEU A 61 10.91 1.75 4.02
C LEU A 61 10.24 0.58 4.74
N TYR A 62 10.75 0.26 5.94
CA TYR A 62 10.21 -0.80 6.80
C TYR A 62 9.28 -0.18 7.83
N THR A 63 8.04 -0.62 7.85
CA THR A 63 6.96 -0.08 8.68
C THR A 63 6.04 -1.20 9.15
N GLY A 64 4.77 -0.90 9.42
CA GLY A 64 3.79 -1.88 9.85
C GLY A 64 2.39 -1.62 9.32
N HIS A 65 1.50 -2.55 9.61
CA HIS A 65 0.07 -2.43 9.36
C HIS A 65 -0.75 -3.12 10.45
N VAL A 66 -1.97 -2.65 10.63
CA VAL A 66 -2.97 -3.26 11.51
C VAL A 66 -4.35 -3.09 10.91
N GLY A 67 -5.22 -4.08 11.04
CA GLY A 67 -6.55 -4.00 10.45
C GLY A 67 -7.53 -5.03 10.97
N PHE A 68 -8.78 -4.79 10.57
CA PHE A 68 -9.92 -5.67 10.76
C PHE A 68 -10.30 -6.33 9.44
N LEU A 69 -10.89 -7.51 9.53
CA LEU A 69 -11.38 -8.25 8.37
C LEU A 69 -12.69 -8.97 8.68
N VAL A 70 -13.44 -9.23 7.64
CA VAL A 70 -14.62 -10.07 7.67
C VAL A 70 -14.48 -11.12 6.58
N GLU A 71 -14.39 -12.38 6.93
CA GLU A 71 -14.33 -13.47 5.96
C GLU A 71 -15.73 -14.04 5.73
N ILE A 72 -16.18 -14.00 4.48
CA ILE A 72 -17.50 -14.45 4.04
C ILE A 72 -17.27 -15.69 3.16
N PRO A 73 -17.68 -16.90 3.57
CA PRO A 73 -17.62 -18.06 2.70
C PRO A 73 -18.64 -17.90 1.57
N LEU A 74 -18.19 -17.98 0.31
CA LEU A 74 -19.06 -17.94 -0.88
C LEU A 74 -19.46 -19.35 -1.34
N ALA A 75 -18.53 -20.29 -1.21
CA ALA A 75 -18.70 -21.69 -1.56
C ALA A 75 -17.73 -22.56 -0.75
N LYS A 76 -17.78 -23.89 -0.92
CA LYS A 76 -16.93 -24.84 -0.15
C LYS A 76 -15.43 -24.48 -0.09
N LYS A 77 -14.90 -23.82 -1.12
CA LYS A 77 -13.47 -23.48 -1.24
C LYS A 77 -13.21 -22.01 -1.49
N PHE A 78 -14.22 -21.17 -1.65
CA PHE A 78 -14.09 -19.77 -2.02
C PHE A 78 -14.58 -18.85 -0.92
N TYR A 79 -13.83 -17.79 -0.67
CA TYR A 79 -14.10 -16.81 0.36
C TYR A 79 -13.91 -15.41 -0.20
N LEU A 80 -14.74 -14.49 0.27
CA LEU A 80 -14.59 -13.05 0.07
C LEU A 80 -14.20 -12.43 1.40
N GLU A 81 -13.20 -11.57 1.40
CA GLU A 81 -12.76 -10.89 2.61
C GLU A 81 -12.62 -9.39 2.38
N PRO A 82 -13.68 -8.61 2.67
CA PRO A 82 -13.55 -7.19 2.89
C PRO A 82 -12.81 -6.90 4.20
N GLY A 83 -12.09 -5.77 4.25
CA GLY A 83 -11.37 -5.34 5.43
C GLY A 83 -11.22 -3.83 5.53
N ALA A 84 -10.72 -3.38 6.68
CA ALA A 84 -10.26 -2.02 6.90
C ALA A 84 -8.91 -2.09 7.60
N GLN A 85 -7.89 -1.42 7.06
CA GLN A 85 -6.52 -1.55 7.48
C GLN A 85 -5.82 -0.21 7.50
N LEU A 86 -5.17 0.12 8.62
CA LEU A 86 -4.22 1.22 8.71
C LEU A 86 -2.86 0.70 8.27
N THR A 87 -2.30 1.30 7.23
CA THR A 87 -1.01 0.92 6.65
C THR A 87 -0.07 2.11 6.66
N PHE A 88 1.15 1.88 7.10
CA PHE A 88 2.21 2.86 7.01
C PHE A 88 3.10 2.50 5.82
N LEU A 89 3.29 3.46 4.91
CA LEU A 89 4.00 3.31 3.65
C LEU A 89 5.05 4.42 3.52
N GLY A 90 5.83 4.34 2.46
CA GLY A 90 6.75 5.40 2.09
C GLY A 90 8.01 4.87 1.41
N THR A 91 9.02 5.73 1.38
CA THR A 91 10.35 5.42 0.84
C THR A 91 11.43 6.18 1.59
N GLU A 92 12.64 5.68 1.55
CA GLU A 92 13.84 6.35 2.04
C GLU A 92 14.68 6.82 0.86
N TYR A 93 15.19 8.04 0.90
CA TYR A 93 16.09 8.55 -0.12
C TYR A 93 17.54 8.25 0.27
N ARG A 94 18.28 7.60 -0.64
CA ARG A 94 19.74 7.46 -0.50
C ARG A 94 20.46 8.65 -1.09
N ASN A 95 20.03 9.09 -2.26
CA ASN A 95 20.63 10.22 -2.94
C ASN A 95 19.66 10.80 -3.97
N VAL A 96 19.64 12.13 -4.10
CA VAL A 96 18.95 12.81 -5.20
C VAL A 96 19.91 13.84 -5.78
N LYS A 97 20.39 13.58 -6.98
CA LYS A 97 21.33 14.44 -7.70
C LYS A 97 20.61 15.22 -8.77
N HIS A 98 20.79 16.52 -8.77
CA HIS A 98 20.39 17.40 -9.85
C HIS A 98 21.59 17.76 -10.69
N PHE A 99 21.56 17.39 -11.98
CA PHE A 99 22.52 17.82 -12.97
C PHE A 99 21.95 19.02 -13.73
N TYR A 100 22.72 20.10 -13.82
CA TYR A 100 22.34 21.32 -14.53
C TYR A 100 23.08 21.38 -15.86
N GLY A 101 22.34 21.44 -16.98
CA GLY A 101 22.90 21.46 -18.34
C GLY A 101 22.99 20.05 -18.97
N ARG A 102 23.10 20.05 -20.31
CA ARG A 102 23.08 18.80 -21.12
C ARG A 102 24.32 17.92 -20.94
N ASP A 103 25.46 18.54 -20.55
CA ASP A 103 26.77 17.91 -20.44
C ASP A 103 27.57 18.34 -19.18
N SER A 104 26.89 18.83 -18.14
CA SER A 104 27.61 19.35 -16.98
C SER A 104 27.80 18.28 -15.91
N ASP A 105 29.03 18.08 -15.47
CA ASP A 105 29.42 17.34 -14.27
C ASP A 105 28.96 18.06 -12.97
N TYR A 106 28.28 19.20 -13.08
CA TYR A 106 27.84 19.97 -11.93
C TYR A 106 26.53 19.38 -11.38
N SER A 107 26.62 18.63 -10.30
CA SER A 107 25.49 18.09 -9.56
C SER A 107 25.31 18.79 -8.22
N ARG A 108 24.09 18.99 -7.81
CA ARG A 108 23.73 19.48 -6.48
C ARG A 108 22.87 18.44 -5.77
N ASP A 109 23.33 17.99 -4.61
CA ASP A 109 22.56 17.06 -3.80
C ASP A 109 21.37 17.79 -3.16
N TYR A 110 20.15 17.30 -3.45
CA TYR A 110 18.90 17.88 -2.93
C TYR A 110 18.36 17.13 -1.73
N TYR A 111 18.58 15.81 -1.70
CA TYR A 111 18.24 14.94 -0.57
C TYR A 111 19.49 14.24 -0.07
N TYR A 112 19.52 14.03 1.24
CA TYR A 112 20.62 13.37 1.92
C TYR A 112 20.21 11.97 2.34
N GLU A 113 21.20 11.12 2.51
CA GLU A 113 21.00 9.77 3.03
C GLU A 113 20.21 9.80 4.34
N GLY A 114 19.12 9.01 4.40
CA GLY A 114 18.22 8.95 5.56
C GLY A 114 17.02 9.91 5.52
N ASP A 115 16.88 10.78 4.51
CA ASP A 115 15.65 11.52 4.28
C ASP A 115 14.53 10.57 3.87
N LYS A 116 13.32 10.72 4.44
CA LYS A 116 12.22 9.77 4.29
C LYS A 116 10.92 10.45 3.92
N VAL A 117 10.11 9.76 3.13
CA VAL A 117 8.68 10.09 2.98
C VAL A 117 7.86 9.03 3.69
N HIS A 118 7.01 9.45 4.61
CA HIS A 118 6.08 8.61 5.34
C HIS A 118 4.65 8.90 4.89
N ILE A 119 3.93 7.86 4.52
CA ILE A 119 2.53 7.89 4.14
C ILE A 119 1.74 7.06 5.15
N THR A 120 0.74 7.66 5.78
CA THR A 120 -0.25 6.93 6.57
C THR A 120 -1.51 6.80 5.74
N GLN A 121 -1.91 5.57 5.44
CA GLN A 121 -3.00 5.25 4.53
C GLN A 121 -4.03 4.36 5.21
N LEU A 122 -5.30 4.73 5.11
CA LEU A 122 -6.43 3.88 5.49
C LEU A 122 -6.88 3.09 4.26
N ASN A 123 -6.64 1.80 4.24
CA ASN A 123 -6.98 0.90 3.15
C ASN A 123 -8.28 0.15 3.42
N LEU A 124 -9.08 0.01 2.38
CA LEU A 124 -10.24 -0.87 2.32
C LEU A 124 -9.94 -1.99 1.31
N PRO A 125 -9.25 -3.06 1.70
CA PRO A 125 -8.97 -4.18 0.84
C PRO A 125 -10.22 -5.06 0.67
N LEU A 126 -10.33 -5.67 -0.52
CA LEU A 126 -11.28 -6.70 -0.85
C LEU A 126 -10.52 -7.88 -1.47
N TRP A 127 -10.41 -8.97 -0.72
CA TRP A 127 -9.71 -10.17 -1.15
C TRP A 127 -10.66 -11.27 -1.57
N PHE A 128 -10.37 -11.92 -2.68
CA PHE A 128 -10.95 -13.19 -3.09
C PHE A 128 -9.94 -14.29 -2.81
N LYS A 129 -10.35 -15.31 -2.05
CA LYS A 129 -9.50 -16.39 -1.56
C LYS A 129 -9.99 -17.75 -2.04
N PHE A 130 -9.05 -18.64 -2.31
CA PHE A 130 -9.31 -20.02 -2.66
C PHE A 130 -8.61 -20.96 -1.67
N ASN A 131 -9.35 -21.87 -1.05
CA ASN A 131 -8.79 -22.91 -0.18
C ASN A 131 -8.19 -24.05 -1.03
N ALA A 132 -6.89 -23.96 -1.33
CA ALA A 132 -6.20 -24.88 -2.23
C ALA A 132 -5.92 -26.24 -1.56
N VAL A 133 -5.25 -26.19 -0.42
CA VAL A 133 -4.90 -27.37 0.41
C VAL A 133 -5.15 -27.00 1.87
N ALA A 134 -5.15 -28.00 2.76
CA ALA A 134 -5.44 -27.81 4.17
C ALA A 134 -4.74 -26.57 4.78
N GLY A 135 -5.52 -25.50 5.00
CA GLY A 135 -5.07 -24.24 5.57
C GLY A 135 -4.42 -23.24 4.59
N LEU A 136 -3.94 -23.67 3.41
CA LEU A 136 -3.30 -22.77 2.44
C LEU A 136 -4.34 -22.10 1.54
N ARG A 137 -4.36 -20.78 1.52
CA ARG A 137 -5.32 -19.96 0.80
C ARG A 137 -4.63 -18.88 -0.04
N PRO A 138 -4.32 -19.16 -1.31
CA PRO A 138 -3.97 -18.10 -2.27
C PRO A 138 -5.10 -17.09 -2.36
N LYS A 139 -4.72 -15.82 -2.54
CA LYS A 139 -5.66 -14.71 -2.64
C LYS A 139 -5.23 -13.71 -3.70
N VAL A 140 -6.23 -13.09 -4.32
CA VAL A 140 -6.09 -11.93 -5.19
C VAL A 140 -7.11 -10.90 -4.78
N GLY A 141 -6.83 -9.64 -5.01
CA GLY A 141 -7.76 -8.60 -4.59
C GLY A 141 -7.41 -7.23 -5.10
N ALA A 142 -8.21 -6.27 -4.65
CA ALA A 142 -8.01 -4.86 -4.90
C ALA A 142 -8.17 -4.09 -3.59
N TYR A 143 -7.66 -2.87 -3.55
CA TYR A 143 -7.87 -1.97 -2.43
C TYR A 143 -8.19 -0.56 -2.91
N VAL A 144 -8.90 0.18 -2.08
CA VAL A 144 -9.01 1.63 -2.14
C VAL A 144 -8.42 2.17 -0.84
N GLY A 145 -7.47 3.09 -0.97
CA GLY A 145 -6.77 3.71 0.15
C GLY A 145 -7.04 5.21 0.23
N TYR A 146 -7.22 5.72 1.43
CA TYR A 146 -7.26 7.16 1.72
C TYR A 146 -5.96 7.58 2.39
N LEU A 147 -5.26 8.55 1.81
CA LEU A 147 -4.01 9.10 2.34
C LEU A 147 -4.32 10.05 3.50
N ALA A 148 -4.33 9.52 4.71
CA ALA A 148 -4.64 10.29 5.92
C ALA A 148 -3.52 11.30 6.27
N SER A 149 -2.27 10.98 5.96
CA SER A 149 -1.13 11.88 6.18
C SER A 149 0.03 11.52 5.26
N VAL A 150 0.65 12.53 4.65
CA VAL A 150 1.92 12.40 3.94
C VAL A 150 2.92 13.34 4.59
N ARG A 151 4.04 12.82 5.06
CA ARG A 151 5.08 13.58 5.76
C ARG A 151 6.44 13.32 5.13
N GLU A 152 7.17 14.37 4.92
CA GLU A 152 8.57 14.32 4.52
C GLU A 152 9.45 14.63 5.72
N ARG A 153 10.45 13.81 5.97
CA ARG A 153 11.47 14.06 6.97
C ARG A 153 12.79 14.34 6.28
N ARG A 154 13.24 15.59 6.38
CA ARG A 154 14.53 16.06 5.84
C ARG A 154 15.45 16.50 6.96
N ARG A 155 16.68 15.99 6.98
CA ARG A 155 17.71 16.37 7.97
C ARG A 155 17.18 16.41 9.42
N GLY A 156 16.33 15.44 9.78
CA GLY A 156 15.73 15.38 11.11
C GLY A 156 14.48 16.24 11.32
N THR A 157 14.15 17.17 10.43
CA THR A 157 12.93 17.99 10.50
C THR A 157 11.81 17.31 9.71
N SER A 158 10.66 17.14 10.36
CA SER A 158 9.46 16.56 9.75
C SER A 158 8.50 17.65 9.32
N SER A 159 8.13 17.70 8.04
CA SER A 159 7.12 18.61 7.49
C SER A 159 6.01 17.81 6.81
N LYS A 160 4.77 18.32 6.92
CA LYS A 160 3.61 17.73 6.24
C LYS A 160 3.64 18.16 4.77
N ILE A 161 3.47 17.20 3.87
CA ILE A 161 3.25 17.49 2.45
C ILE A 161 1.76 17.76 2.27
N GLU A 162 1.40 18.98 1.88
CA GLU A 162 0.02 19.37 1.66
C GLU A 162 -0.39 19.26 0.20
N GLY A 163 -1.71 19.22 -0.06
CA GLY A 163 -2.37 18.86 -1.31
C GLY A 163 -1.88 19.51 -2.61
N ARG A 164 -1.03 20.56 -2.56
CA ARG A 164 -0.40 21.15 -3.76
C ARG A 164 0.59 20.19 -4.46
N TYR A 165 1.10 19.19 -3.75
CA TYR A 165 2.07 18.24 -4.25
C TYR A 165 1.47 16.85 -4.49
N LEU A 166 0.23 16.63 -4.01
CA LEU A 166 -0.51 15.40 -4.21
C LEU A 166 -1.52 15.59 -5.35
N ASN A 167 -1.62 14.60 -6.21
CA ASN A 167 -2.61 14.56 -7.29
C ASN A 167 -3.99 14.11 -6.79
N SER A 168 -4.00 13.26 -5.75
CA SER A 168 -5.21 12.71 -5.15
C SER A 168 -4.95 12.34 -3.69
N ASP A 169 -5.98 12.47 -2.85
CA ASP A 169 -5.98 11.91 -1.49
C ASP A 169 -6.35 10.42 -1.48
N PHE A 170 -6.65 9.85 -2.65
CA PHE A 170 -7.02 8.45 -2.79
C PHE A 170 -6.00 7.70 -3.62
N ASP A 171 -5.69 6.50 -3.17
CA ASP A 171 -4.95 5.47 -3.88
C ASP A 171 -5.87 4.29 -4.16
N PHE A 172 -5.63 3.56 -5.22
CA PHE A 172 -6.29 2.29 -5.50
C PHE A 172 -5.29 1.36 -6.19
N GLY A 173 -5.44 0.07 -5.96
CA GLY A 173 -4.48 -0.87 -6.49
C GLY A 173 -4.98 -2.31 -6.48
N LEU A 174 -4.11 -3.17 -6.98
CA LEU A 174 -4.31 -4.61 -7.04
C LEU A 174 -3.30 -5.31 -6.14
N GLY A 175 -3.68 -6.49 -5.67
CA GLY A 175 -2.80 -7.29 -4.84
C GLY A 175 -2.96 -8.79 -5.09
N ALA A 176 -1.89 -9.51 -4.76
CA ALA A 176 -1.88 -10.98 -4.73
C ALA A 176 -1.13 -11.45 -3.48
N GLY A 177 -1.49 -12.62 -2.98
CA GLY A 177 -0.85 -13.14 -1.79
C GLY A 177 -1.30 -14.53 -1.41
N VAL A 178 -0.92 -14.93 -0.22
CA VAL A 178 -1.25 -16.23 0.35
C VAL A 178 -1.45 -16.11 1.85
N GLU A 179 -2.42 -16.87 2.36
CA GLU A 179 -2.61 -17.06 3.80
C GLU A 179 -2.47 -18.53 4.16
N TYR A 180 -1.95 -18.79 5.36
CA TYR A 180 -1.96 -20.11 5.94
C TYR A 180 -2.74 -20.10 7.25
N HIS A 181 -3.84 -20.86 7.30
CA HIS A 181 -4.77 -20.91 8.42
C HIS A 181 -4.52 -22.12 9.31
N PHE A 182 -4.28 -21.87 10.58
CA PHE A 182 -4.19 -22.89 11.61
C PHE A 182 -5.60 -23.25 12.13
N ARG A 183 -5.72 -24.44 12.73
CA ARG A 183 -6.98 -24.89 13.34
C ARG A 183 -7.40 -24.08 14.55
N THR A 184 -6.51 -23.32 15.14
CA THR A 184 -6.70 -22.49 16.33
C THR A 184 -7.34 -21.12 16.04
N GLY A 185 -7.63 -20.79 14.78
CA GLY A 185 -8.12 -19.46 14.36
C GLY A 185 -7.01 -18.48 13.97
N PHE A 186 -5.76 -18.75 14.32
CA PHE A 186 -4.63 -17.97 13.84
C PHE A 186 -4.37 -18.20 12.35
N PHE A 187 -3.82 -17.21 11.68
CA PHE A 187 -3.32 -17.33 10.31
C PHE A 187 -2.08 -16.48 10.09
N LEU A 188 -1.23 -16.92 9.19
CA LEU A 188 -0.13 -16.17 8.60
C LEU A 188 -0.60 -15.56 7.29
N ASP A 189 -0.19 -14.34 7.00
CA ASP A 189 -0.55 -13.60 5.80
C ASP A 189 0.68 -13.01 5.14
N THR A 190 0.78 -13.17 3.83
CA THR A 190 1.79 -12.49 3.01
C THR A 190 1.15 -12.05 1.70
N ASN A 191 1.31 -10.77 1.34
CA ASN A 191 0.75 -10.24 0.11
C ASN A 191 1.60 -9.09 -0.43
N ILE A 192 1.62 -8.95 -1.75
CA ILE A 192 2.18 -7.82 -2.48
C ILE A 192 1.05 -7.00 -3.08
N ASN A 193 1.19 -5.68 -3.05
CA ASN A 193 0.21 -4.74 -3.57
C ASN A 193 0.91 -3.71 -4.45
N ILE A 194 0.26 -3.34 -5.55
CA ILE A 194 0.72 -2.32 -6.49
C ILE A 194 -0.39 -1.28 -6.63
N GLY A 195 -0.08 -0.05 -6.28
CA GLY A 195 -0.94 1.11 -6.52
C GLY A 195 -0.99 1.45 -7.99
N LEU A 196 -2.16 1.83 -8.47
CA LEU A 196 -2.41 2.24 -9.85
C LEU A 196 -2.70 3.75 -9.95
N ALA A 197 -2.96 4.39 -8.81
CA ALA A 197 -3.16 5.83 -8.76
C ALA A 197 -1.83 6.57 -8.87
N ASN A 198 -1.80 7.66 -9.64
CA ASN A 198 -0.68 8.59 -9.59
C ASN A 198 -0.82 9.50 -8.37
N LEU A 199 0.07 9.36 -7.40
CA LEU A 199 0.05 10.10 -6.13
C LEU A 199 0.66 11.50 -6.23
N SER A 200 1.47 11.79 -7.27
CA SER A 200 2.19 13.05 -7.39
C SER A 200 1.61 13.94 -8.48
N ALA A 201 1.47 15.23 -8.19
CA ALA A 201 1.11 16.26 -9.18
C ALA A 201 2.27 16.63 -10.12
N ARG A 202 3.49 16.16 -9.87
CA ARG A 202 4.70 16.55 -10.62
C ARG A 202 5.38 15.44 -11.42
N GLY A 203 4.83 14.23 -11.39
CA GLY A 203 5.38 13.07 -12.09
C GLY A 203 4.53 11.85 -11.82
N GLU A 204 4.83 10.72 -12.45
CA GLU A 204 4.15 9.47 -12.17
C GLU A 204 4.78 8.82 -10.94
N VAL A 205 4.01 8.74 -9.85
CA VAL A 205 4.43 8.13 -8.59
C VAL A 205 3.33 7.18 -8.11
N GLN A 206 3.67 5.92 -7.96
CA GLN A 206 2.77 4.85 -7.52
C GLN A 206 3.36 4.13 -6.30
N ASN A 207 2.51 3.58 -5.45
CA ASN A 207 2.92 2.75 -4.32
C ASN A 207 3.19 1.30 -4.77
N ILE A 208 4.23 0.70 -4.20
CA ILE A 208 4.41 -0.76 -4.16
C ILE A 208 4.74 -1.17 -2.74
N PHE A 209 4.05 -2.19 -2.22
CA PHE A 209 4.32 -2.65 -0.86
C PHE A 209 4.05 -4.14 -0.68
N LEU A 210 4.93 -4.76 0.08
CA LEU A 210 4.83 -6.13 0.57
C LEU A 210 4.40 -6.09 2.03
N GLN A 211 3.42 -6.90 2.38
CA GLN A 211 2.95 -7.08 3.76
C GLN A 211 3.13 -8.52 4.20
N THR A 212 3.63 -8.72 5.41
CA THR A 212 3.66 -10.03 6.05
C THR A 212 3.27 -9.89 7.51
N GLY A 213 2.46 -10.80 8.02
CA GLY A 213 1.97 -10.68 9.38
C GLY A 213 1.19 -11.90 9.86
N VAL A 214 0.56 -11.69 10.98
CA VAL A 214 -0.31 -12.67 11.65
C VAL A 214 -1.70 -12.10 11.83
N GLY A 215 -2.69 -12.96 11.86
CA GLY A 215 -4.04 -12.59 12.21
C GLY A 215 -4.75 -13.65 13.02
N TYR A 216 -5.89 -13.29 13.56
CA TYR A 216 -6.76 -14.17 14.29
C TYR A 216 -8.21 -13.95 13.88
N LYS A 217 -8.96 -15.06 13.68
CA LYS A 217 -10.41 -15.06 13.39
C LYS A 217 -11.19 -15.64 14.55
N PHE A 218 -12.26 -14.93 14.90
CA PHE A 218 -13.17 -15.29 16.01
C PHE A 218 -14.26 -16.25 15.53
#